data_4502b308736cc1044e9ed8bf209133ef
#
_entry.id   4502b308736cc1044e9ed8bf209133ef
#
_cell.length_a   1.000
_cell.length_b   1.000
_cell.length_c   1.000
_cell.angle_alpha   90.00
_cell.angle_beta   90.00
_cell.angle_gamma   90.00
#
_symmetry.space_group_name_H-M   'P 1'
#
loop_
_entity.id
_entity.type
_entity.pdbx_description
1 polymer ?
#
loop_
_entity_poly.entity_id
_entity_poly.type
_entity_poly.pdbx_seq_one_letter_code
_entity_poly.pdbx_strand_id
1 'polypeptide(L)'
;MTHERATTRPAPAALFLGFFLGCVLVAATAAGATCAGTPGVVPSADGTPIAYEVHGGGEPTLILVHGWSCDARYWREQLAHFAARHRVVTIDLAGHGHSGTGREDYSMRSFGEDVRAVADAVGGDRLILVGHSMGGLVIAEAARLLPGRVLGLIGVDSLHDLDFPVTEEHAAEMIAPLEADFPAACRQFAAAMILPDTEADLAEWIQADMAAAPAEVALSAMRGYMAQWITGAGPALFEELPLPVVAVCADLWPVDAEANRRHMRSFEAIVLEGTDHFLMLGAPERFNRALDEAIAMIKP
;
A
#
# COMPACT_ATOMS: atom_id res chain seq x y z
N MET A 1 -103.29 -17.38 36.59
CA MET A 1 -103.26 -16.22 35.69
C MET A 1 -101.94 -15.49 35.93
N THR A 2 -100.94 -15.84 35.23
CA THR A 2 -99.64 -15.35 35.45
C THR A 2 -99.05 -14.93 34.06
N HIS A 3 -98.78 -13.69 33.94
CA HIS A 3 -98.15 -13.10 32.72
C HIS A 3 -96.62 -13.37 32.73
N GLU A 4 -96.19 -14.10 31.76
CA GLU A 4 -94.74 -14.20 31.43
C GLU A 4 -94.33 -13.06 30.55
N ARG A 5 -93.32 -12.30 31.01
CA ARG A 5 -92.65 -11.24 30.21
C ARG A 5 -91.40 -11.82 29.57
N ALA A 6 -91.38 -11.85 28.27
CA ALA A 6 -90.14 -12.16 27.48
C ALA A 6 -89.17 -11.03 27.57
N THR A 7 -87.96 -11.34 27.98
CA THR A 7 -86.76 -10.42 27.93
C THR A 7 -85.95 -10.72 26.69
N THR A 8 -85.89 -9.75 25.76
CA THR A 8 -85.02 -9.80 24.63
C THR A 8 -83.57 -9.34 25.04
N ARG A 9 -82.62 -10.23 24.80
CA ARG A 9 -81.20 -9.95 24.96
C ARG A 9 -80.69 -9.20 23.69
N PRO A 10 -79.83 -8.17 23.79
CA PRO A 10 -79.15 -7.57 22.62
C PRO A 10 -77.97 -8.41 22.26
N ALA A 11 -77.68 -8.51 20.93
CA ALA A 11 -76.51 -9.16 20.35
C ALA A 11 -75.26 -8.39 20.63
N PRO A 12 -74.02 -9.03 20.72
CA PRO A 12 -72.76 -8.35 20.94
C PRO A 12 -72.27 -7.71 19.65
N ALA A 13 -71.86 -6.46 19.76
CA ALA A 13 -71.16 -5.71 18.69
C ALA A 13 -69.78 -6.36 18.43
N ALA A 14 -69.53 -6.71 17.19
CA ALA A 14 -68.21 -7.16 16.71
C ALA A 14 -67.24 -5.98 16.65
N LEU A 15 -66.21 -6.02 17.49
CA LEU A 15 -65.11 -5.08 17.50
C LEU A 15 -64.11 -5.53 16.41
N PHE A 16 -64.03 -4.78 15.28
CA PHE A 16 -62.99 -4.91 14.27
C PHE A 16 -61.71 -4.33 14.82
N LEU A 17 -60.77 -5.18 15.25
CA LEU A 17 -59.42 -4.81 15.61
C LEU A 17 -58.58 -4.78 14.30
N GLY A 18 -58.37 -3.59 13.74
CA GLY A 18 -57.50 -3.38 12.61
C GLY A 18 -56.03 -3.56 13.03
N PHE A 19 -55.41 -4.64 12.59
CA PHE A 19 -53.94 -4.81 12.67
C PHE A 19 -53.27 -3.88 11.65
N PHE A 20 -52.76 -2.75 12.11
CA PHE A 20 -51.77 -1.97 11.36
C PHE A 20 -50.42 -2.73 11.42
N LEU A 21 -50.08 -3.44 10.35
CA LEU A 21 -48.74 -4.02 10.16
C LEU A 21 -47.82 -2.87 9.79
N GLY A 22 -47.22 -2.25 10.80
CA GLY A 22 -46.13 -1.28 10.60
C GLY A 22 -44.91 -1.98 10.03
N CYS A 23 -44.62 -1.82 8.72
CA CYS A 23 -43.33 -2.16 8.17
C CYS A 23 -42.27 -1.25 8.80
N VAL A 24 -41.59 -1.74 9.82
CA VAL A 24 -40.32 -1.13 10.27
C VAL A 24 -39.29 -1.47 9.21
N LEU A 25 -39.00 -0.48 8.34
CA LEU A 25 -37.78 -0.54 7.50
C LEU A 25 -36.59 -0.45 8.46
N VAL A 26 -35.98 -1.56 8.80
CA VAL A 26 -34.67 -1.61 9.41
C VAL A 26 -33.71 -1.23 8.29
N ALA A 27 -33.31 0.04 8.27
CA ALA A 27 -32.14 0.44 7.51
C ALA A 27 -30.95 -0.32 8.08
N ALA A 28 -30.55 -1.40 7.40
CA ALA A 28 -29.28 -2.05 7.65
C ALA A 28 -28.20 -1.01 7.34
N THR A 29 -27.66 -0.39 8.38
CA THR A 29 -26.38 0.28 8.28
C THR A 29 -25.41 -0.79 7.82
N ALA A 30 -24.89 -0.65 6.60
CA ALA A 30 -23.77 -1.44 6.14
C ALA A 30 -22.59 -1.14 7.09
N ALA A 31 -22.51 -1.92 8.18
CA ALA A 31 -21.28 -2.05 8.94
C ALA A 31 -20.25 -2.53 7.92
N GLY A 32 -19.16 -1.75 7.78
CA GLY A 32 -18.11 -2.03 6.81
C GLY A 32 -17.73 -3.52 6.88
N ALA A 33 -18.08 -4.26 5.84
CA ALA A 33 -17.52 -5.57 5.63
C ALA A 33 -16.02 -5.34 5.51
N THR A 34 -15.26 -5.75 6.51
CA THR A 34 -13.82 -5.94 6.34
C THR A 34 -13.72 -6.93 5.20
N CYS A 35 -13.30 -6.45 4.01
CA CYS A 35 -12.99 -7.33 2.91
C CYS A 35 -11.78 -8.15 3.34
N ALA A 36 -12.03 -9.30 3.97
CA ALA A 36 -10.97 -10.24 4.29
C ALA A 36 -10.27 -10.60 2.98
N GLY A 37 -8.97 -10.35 2.93
CA GLY A 37 -8.16 -10.68 1.78
C GLY A 37 -8.09 -12.19 1.58
N THR A 38 -7.89 -12.61 0.36
CA THR A 38 -7.57 -14.01 0.05
C THR A 38 -6.04 -14.14 0.07
N PRO A 39 -5.46 -14.82 1.06
CA PRO A 39 -4.01 -14.99 1.13
C PRO A 39 -3.53 -15.98 0.06
N GLY A 40 -2.31 -15.75 -0.40
CA GLY A 40 -1.59 -16.62 -1.32
C GLY A 40 -0.11 -16.63 -1.03
N VAL A 41 0.57 -17.66 -1.53
CA VAL A 41 2.03 -17.77 -1.48
C VAL A 41 2.50 -18.28 -2.84
N VAL A 42 3.56 -17.67 -3.38
CA VAL A 42 4.16 -18.05 -4.65
C VAL A 42 5.69 -18.08 -4.53
N PRO A 43 6.40 -18.99 -5.18
CA PRO A 43 7.86 -18.95 -5.20
C PRO A 43 8.34 -17.79 -6.09
N SER A 44 9.30 -17.01 -5.60
CA SER A 44 10.10 -16.07 -6.41
C SER A 44 11.04 -16.83 -7.36
N ALA A 45 11.79 -16.11 -8.18
CA ALA A 45 12.71 -16.69 -9.15
C ALA A 45 13.81 -17.60 -8.51
N ASP A 46 14.21 -17.30 -7.29
CA ASP A 46 15.16 -18.06 -6.50
C ASP A 46 14.51 -19.15 -5.63
N GLY A 47 13.19 -19.30 -5.71
CA GLY A 47 12.42 -20.26 -4.92
C GLY A 47 11.96 -19.75 -3.55
N THR A 48 12.32 -18.53 -3.14
CA THR A 48 11.85 -17.94 -1.89
C THR A 48 10.33 -17.79 -1.91
N PRO A 49 9.59 -18.30 -0.91
CA PRO A 49 8.14 -18.16 -0.86
C PRO A 49 7.75 -16.70 -0.55
N ILE A 50 6.91 -16.12 -1.41
CA ILE A 50 6.43 -14.75 -1.32
C ILE A 50 4.96 -14.75 -0.95
N ALA A 51 4.64 -14.17 0.20
CA ALA A 51 3.28 -14.01 0.70
C ALA A 51 2.62 -12.77 0.08
N TYR A 52 1.35 -12.91 -0.23
CA TYR A 52 0.52 -11.81 -0.73
C TYR A 52 -0.94 -12.00 -0.33
N GLU A 53 -1.72 -10.91 -0.39
CA GLU A 53 -3.16 -10.97 -0.22
C GLU A 53 -3.88 -10.28 -1.37
N VAL A 54 -5.02 -10.83 -1.79
CA VAL A 54 -5.88 -10.26 -2.83
C VAL A 54 -7.18 -9.79 -2.23
N HIS A 55 -7.51 -8.52 -2.44
CA HIS A 55 -8.74 -7.89 -1.96
C HIS A 55 -9.55 -7.35 -3.13
N GLY A 56 -10.87 -7.44 -3.04
CA GLY A 56 -11.79 -6.90 -4.04
C GLY A 56 -11.67 -7.54 -5.41
N GLY A 57 -12.06 -6.78 -6.43
CA GLY A 57 -12.05 -7.19 -7.83
C GLY A 57 -12.19 -5.98 -8.76
N GLY A 58 -11.93 -6.16 -10.03
CA GLY A 58 -12.00 -5.09 -11.03
C GLY A 58 -10.62 -4.69 -11.59
N GLU A 59 -10.64 -3.77 -12.52
CA GLU A 59 -9.44 -3.30 -13.23
C GLU A 59 -9.31 -1.77 -13.13
N PRO A 60 -8.08 -1.25 -13.18
CA PRO A 60 -6.82 -1.98 -13.17
C PRO A 60 -6.58 -2.69 -11.82
N THR A 61 -5.73 -3.73 -11.83
CA THR A 61 -5.21 -4.34 -10.60
C THR A 61 -4.12 -3.43 -10.01
N LEU A 62 -4.24 -3.13 -8.73
CA LEU A 62 -3.23 -2.39 -7.98
C LEU A 62 -2.35 -3.37 -7.21
N ILE A 63 -1.04 -3.35 -7.43
CA ILE A 63 -0.08 -4.11 -6.61
C ILE A 63 0.65 -3.10 -5.71
N LEU A 64 0.48 -3.25 -4.40
CA LEU A 64 1.00 -2.35 -3.39
C LEU A 64 2.27 -2.94 -2.76
N VAL A 65 3.39 -2.26 -2.94
CA VAL A 65 4.73 -2.68 -2.52
C VAL A 65 5.23 -1.77 -1.42
N HIS A 66 5.56 -2.35 -0.27
CA HIS A 66 6.00 -1.62 0.92
C HIS A 66 7.44 -1.08 0.81
N GLY A 67 7.83 -0.24 1.76
CA GLY A 67 9.15 0.34 1.91
C GLY A 67 10.15 -0.55 2.66
N TRP A 68 11.36 -0.03 2.86
CA TRP A 68 12.42 -0.68 3.60
C TRP A 68 11.99 -1.00 5.03
N SER A 69 12.24 -2.24 5.48
CA SER A 69 11.89 -2.76 6.82
C SER A 69 10.40 -2.65 7.18
N CYS A 70 9.52 -2.51 6.18
CA CYS A 70 8.06 -2.51 6.32
C CYS A 70 7.48 -3.84 5.84
N ASP A 71 6.16 -3.96 5.81
CA ASP A 71 5.42 -5.09 5.23
C ASP A 71 4.04 -4.65 4.71
N ALA A 72 3.22 -5.62 4.28
CA ALA A 72 1.89 -5.37 3.71
C ALA A 72 0.94 -4.60 4.65
N ARG A 73 1.12 -4.65 5.98
CA ARG A 73 0.29 -3.95 6.97
C ARG A 73 0.34 -2.42 6.85
N TYR A 74 1.36 -1.89 6.20
CA TYR A 74 1.47 -0.45 5.93
C TYR A 74 0.40 0.05 4.95
N TRP A 75 -0.28 -0.85 4.24
CA TRP A 75 -1.36 -0.55 3.30
C TRP A 75 -2.77 -0.78 3.86
N ARG A 76 -2.91 -1.07 5.16
CA ARG A 76 -4.19 -1.44 5.78
C ARG A 76 -5.32 -0.42 5.59
N GLU A 77 -4.97 0.88 5.57
CA GLU A 77 -5.94 1.97 5.46
C GLU A 77 -6.40 2.21 4.00
N GLN A 78 -5.76 1.58 3.03
CA GLN A 78 -6.07 1.67 1.60
C GLN A 78 -7.02 0.55 1.14
N LEU A 79 -7.00 -0.59 1.84
CA LEU A 79 -7.67 -1.81 1.38
C LEU A 79 -9.17 -1.61 1.15
N ALA A 80 -9.90 -1.09 2.15
CA ALA A 80 -11.34 -0.92 2.05
C ALA A 80 -11.73 0.08 0.94
N HIS A 81 -10.94 1.14 0.75
CA HIS A 81 -11.20 2.18 -0.23
C HIS A 81 -11.03 1.68 -1.66
N PHE A 82 -9.90 1.03 -1.95
CA PHE A 82 -9.57 0.61 -3.31
C PHE A 82 -10.19 -0.72 -3.70
N ALA A 83 -10.35 -1.68 -2.78
CA ALA A 83 -10.97 -2.96 -3.05
C ALA A 83 -12.45 -2.87 -3.48
N ALA A 84 -13.11 -1.75 -3.22
CA ALA A 84 -14.47 -1.49 -3.72
C ALA A 84 -14.56 -1.39 -5.26
N ARG A 85 -13.44 -1.05 -5.93
CA ARG A 85 -13.41 -0.76 -7.38
C ARG A 85 -12.31 -1.49 -8.13
N HIS A 86 -11.27 -1.90 -7.43
CA HIS A 86 -10.08 -2.51 -7.99
C HIS A 86 -9.82 -3.87 -7.35
N ARG A 87 -9.13 -4.74 -8.06
CA ARG A 87 -8.40 -5.81 -7.42
C ARG A 87 -7.13 -5.22 -6.82
N VAL A 88 -6.99 -5.29 -5.50
CA VAL A 88 -5.85 -4.80 -4.75
C VAL A 88 -5.04 -5.97 -4.26
N VAL A 89 -3.75 -5.97 -4.53
CA VAL A 89 -2.81 -7.00 -4.11
C VAL A 89 -1.77 -6.35 -3.21
N THR A 90 -1.66 -6.79 -1.97
CA THR A 90 -0.55 -6.43 -1.09
C THR A 90 0.45 -7.56 -1.08
N ILE A 91 1.72 -7.22 -1.00
CA ILE A 91 2.84 -8.17 -1.02
C ILE A 91 3.74 -7.94 0.20
N ASP A 92 4.21 -9.01 0.79
CA ASP A 92 5.39 -8.99 1.65
C ASP A 92 6.60 -9.38 0.78
N LEU A 93 7.56 -8.47 0.60
CA LEU A 93 8.80 -8.78 -0.12
C LEU A 93 9.61 -9.84 0.64
N ALA A 94 10.46 -10.58 -0.03
CA ALA A 94 11.31 -11.58 0.62
C ALA A 94 12.03 -11.02 1.85
N GLY A 95 12.06 -11.78 2.94
CA GLY A 95 12.64 -11.37 4.21
C GLY A 95 11.76 -10.46 5.07
N HIS A 96 10.57 -10.08 4.60
CA HIS A 96 9.62 -9.20 5.30
C HIS A 96 8.29 -9.93 5.56
N GLY A 97 7.57 -9.48 6.59
CA GLY A 97 6.22 -9.96 6.93
C GLY A 97 6.13 -11.48 7.00
N HIS A 98 5.28 -12.07 6.17
CA HIS A 98 5.03 -13.52 6.10
C HIS A 98 5.81 -14.22 4.99
N SER A 99 6.65 -13.49 4.23
CA SER A 99 7.48 -14.06 3.18
C SER A 99 8.69 -14.80 3.73
N GLY A 100 9.22 -15.72 2.93
CA GLY A 100 10.40 -16.50 3.27
C GLY A 100 11.66 -15.66 3.41
N THR A 101 12.59 -16.16 4.19
CA THR A 101 13.93 -15.63 4.40
C THR A 101 14.98 -16.57 3.76
N GLY A 102 16.26 -16.19 3.80
CA GLY A 102 17.36 -17.10 3.43
C GLY A 102 17.86 -16.97 1.99
N ARG A 103 17.41 -15.94 1.24
CA ARG A 103 18.11 -15.57 0.00
C ARG A 103 19.42 -14.83 0.34
N GLU A 104 20.37 -14.89 -0.57
CA GLU A 104 21.67 -14.23 -0.39
C GLU A 104 21.64 -12.75 -0.79
N ASP A 105 20.76 -12.37 -1.75
CA ASP A 105 20.69 -11.04 -2.33
C ASP A 105 19.29 -10.43 -2.16
N TYR A 106 19.19 -9.37 -1.36
CA TYR A 106 17.99 -8.56 -1.16
C TYR A 106 18.09 -7.23 -1.94
N SER A 107 18.45 -7.32 -3.22
CA SER A 107 18.54 -6.18 -4.12
C SER A 107 17.18 -5.73 -4.65
N MET A 108 17.13 -4.51 -5.20
CA MET A 108 15.90 -3.99 -5.85
C MET A 108 15.44 -4.89 -6.99
N ARG A 109 16.39 -5.49 -7.71
CA ARG A 109 16.09 -6.44 -8.78
C ARG A 109 15.45 -7.73 -8.25
N SER A 110 16.01 -8.34 -7.20
CA SER A 110 15.45 -9.55 -6.62
C SER A 110 14.07 -9.31 -6.02
N PHE A 111 13.82 -8.14 -5.42
CA PHE A 111 12.48 -7.72 -5.01
C PHE A 111 11.54 -7.48 -6.21
N GLY A 112 12.05 -6.95 -7.32
CA GLY A 112 11.27 -6.85 -8.56
C GLY A 112 10.81 -8.21 -9.09
N GLU A 113 11.63 -9.26 -8.92
CA GLU A 113 11.26 -10.65 -9.24
C GLU A 113 10.18 -11.20 -8.32
N ASP A 114 10.14 -10.79 -7.02
CA ASP A 114 9.07 -11.13 -6.09
C ASP A 114 7.73 -10.55 -6.57
N VAL A 115 7.72 -9.26 -6.93
CA VAL A 115 6.53 -8.59 -7.47
C VAL A 115 6.07 -9.24 -8.77
N ARG A 116 7.01 -9.59 -9.67
CA ARG A 116 6.69 -10.31 -10.91
C ARG A 116 6.03 -11.66 -10.62
N ALA A 117 6.59 -12.45 -9.69
CA ALA A 117 6.04 -13.75 -9.33
C ALA A 117 4.59 -13.65 -8.82
N VAL A 118 4.30 -12.65 -7.98
CA VAL A 118 2.94 -12.37 -7.50
C VAL A 118 2.05 -11.90 -8.65
N ALA A 119 2.52 -10.99 -9.51
CA ALA A 119 1.77 -10.53 -10.68
C ALA A 119 1.40 -11.67 -11.63
N ASP A 120 2.31 -12.65 -11.82
CA ASP A 120 2.06 -13.85 -12.61
C ASP A 120 1.00 -14.75 -11.97
N ALA A 121 1.06 -14.92 -10.64
CA ALA A 121 0.11 -15.74 -9.88
C ALA A 121 -1.31 -15.17 -9.86
N VAL A 122 -1.45 -13.84 -9.70
CA VAL A 122 -2.78 -13.19 -9.71
C VAL A 122 -3.32 -12.96 -11.11
N GLY A 123 -2.44 -12.96 -12.13
CA GLY A 123 -2.80 -12.73 -13.52
C GLY A 123 -3.27 -11.31 -13.82
N GLY A 124 -3.63 -11.07 -15.09
CA GLY A 124 -4.10 -9.76 -15.60
C GLY A 124 -3.00 -8.99 -16.33
N ASP A 125 -3.46 -8.16 -17.28
CA ASP A 125 -2.60 -7.39 -18.20
C ASP A 125 -2.80 -5.88 -18.04
N ARG A 126 -3.46 -5.45 -16.98
CA ARG A 126 -3.74 -4.04 -16.66
C ARG A 126 -3.34 -3.77 -15.19
N LEU A 127 -2.03 -3.69 -14.96
CA LEU A 127 -1.46 -3.52 -13.64
C LEU A 127 -1.04 -2.06 -13.43
N ILE A 128 -1.30 -1.51 -12.27
CA ILE A 128 -0.64 -0.31 -11.75
C ILE A 128 0.16 -0.76 -10.54
N LEU A 129 1.45 -0.50 -10.57
CA LEU A 129 2.34 -0.83 -9.47
C LEU A 129 2.52 0.41 -8.58
N VAL A 130 2.26 0.25 -7.28
CA VAL A 130 2.35 1.33 -6.29
C VAL A 130 3.44 0.96 -5.30
N GLY A 131 4.47 1.78 -5.16
CA GLY A 131 5.63 1.47 -4.32
C GLY A 131 5.95 2.59 -3.33
N HIS A 132 5.99 2.26 -2.05
CA HIS A 132 6.36 3.18 -0.98
C HIS A 132 7.88 3.22 -0.79
N SER A 133 8.48 4.40 -0.73
CA SER A 133 9.90 4.58 -0.38
C SER A 133 10.83 3.73 -1.25
N MET A 134 11.59 2.81 -0.69
CA MET A 134 12.38 1.80 -1.41
C MET A 134 11.55 1.08 -2.49
N GLY A 135 10.27 0.86 -2.22
CA GLY A 135 9.32 0.22 -3.15
C GLY A 135 9.21 0.95 -4.50
N GLY A 136 9.55 2.24 -4.59
CA GLY A 136 9.58 2.98 -5.85
C GLY A 136 10.57 2.41 -6.87
N LEU A 137 11.76 1.99 -6.45
CA LEU A 137 12.72 1.29 -7.31
C LEU A 137 12.32 -0.17 -7.56
N VAL A 138 11.72 -0.82 -6.57
CA VAL A 138 11.24 -2.20 -6.71
C VAL A 138 10.17 -2.32 -7.79
N ILE A 139 9.19 -1.39 -7.82
CA ILE A 139 8.15 -1.40 -8.85
C ILE A 139 8.69 -1.08 -10.25
N ALA A 140 9.74 -0.28 -10.35
CA ALA A 140 10.42 -0.04 -11.63
C ALA A 140 11.11 -1.31 -12.15
N GLU A 141 11.84 -2.04 -11.28
CA GLU A 141 12.43 -3.34 -11.63
C GLU A 141 11.35 -4.36 -12.03
N ALA A 142 10.23 -4.41 -11.28
CA ALA A 142 9.12 -5.29 -11.62
C ALA A 142 8.50 -4.95 -12.98
N ALA A 143 8.31 -3.66 -13.28
CA ALA A 143 7.75 -3.21 -14.54
C ALA A 143 8.62 -3.63 -15.74
N ARG A 144 9.96 -3.58 -15.61
CA ARG A 144 10.90 -4.06 -16.62
C ARG A 144 10.73 -5.56 -16.90
N LEU A 145 10.33 -6.34 -15.87
CA LEU A 145 10.09 -7.78 -15.97
C LEU A 145 8.67 -8.14 -16.44
N LEU A 146 7.77 -7.14 -16.54
CA LEU A 146 6.35 -7.30 -16.91
C LEU A 146 5.98 -6.49 -18.17
N PRO A 147 6.73 -6.62 -19.28
CA PRO A 147 6.51 -5.80 -20.47
C PRO A 147 5.08 -5.94 -21.01
N GLY A 148 4.45 -4.80 -21.28
CA GLY A 148 3.08 -4.75 -21.85
C GLY A 148 1.95 -5.01 -20.85
N ARG A 149 2.24 -5.36 -19.57
CA ARG A 149 1.22 -5.62 -18.56
C ARG A 149 1.02 -4.44 -17.59
N VAL A 150 2.03 -3.60 -17.43
CA VAL A 150 2.00 -2.45 -16.52
C VAL A 150 1.53 -1.21 -17.26
N LEU A 151 0.50 -0.54 -16.74
CA LEU A 151 -0.06 0.69 -17.28
C LEU A 151 0.76 1.92 -16.83
N GLY A 152 1.29 1.89 -15.62
CA GLY A 152 2.09 2.96 -15.04
C GLY A 152 2.53 2.64 -13.63
N LEU A 153 3.38 3.53 -13.09
CA LEU A 153 3.99 3.42 -11.77
C LEU A 153 3.53 4.57 -10.89
N ILE A 154 3.29 4.28 -9.61
CA ILE A 154 3.01 5.29 -8.60
C ILE A 154 4.01 5.14 -7.45
N GLY A 155 4.91 6.13 -7.32
CA GLY A 155 5.81 6.24 -6.17
C GLY A 155 5.08 6.90 -5.00
N VAL A 156 5.11 6.32 -3.82
CA VAL A 156 4.56 6.88 -2.59
C VAL A 156 5.70 7.31 -1.70
N ASP A 157 5.81 8.59 -1.46
CA ASP A 157 6.94 9.26 -0.80
C ASP A 157 8.29 8.70 -1.26
N SER A 158 8.44 8.69 -2.57
CA SER A 158 9.55 8.10 -3.31
C SER A 158 9.77 8.89 -4.60
N LEU A 159 10.91 8.71 -5.23
CA LEU A 159 11.24 9.35 -6.51
C LEU A 159 11.22 10.88 -6.42
N HIS A 160 11.78 11.42 -5.33
CA HIS A 160 11.84 12.86 -5.12
C HIS A 160 12.76 13.57 -6.12
N ASP A 161 13.94 13.00 -6.37
CA ASP A 161 14.96 13.54 -7.26
C ASP A 161 15.87 12.41 -7.75
N LEU A 162 15.76 12.02 -9.03
CA LEU A 162 16.60 10.96 -9.61
C LEU A 162 18.05 11.41 -9.87
N ASP A 163 18.32 12.70 -9.85
CA ASP A 163 19.68 13.24 -9.97
C ASP A 163 20.33 13.51 -8.60
N PHE A 164 19.63 13.15 -7.49
CA PHE A 164 20.19 13.38 -6.15
C PHE A 164 21.53 12.65 -5.98
N PRO A 165 22.61 13.38 -5.66
CA PRO A 165 23.95 12.80 -5.62
C PRO A 165 24.15 11.98 -4.33
N VAL A 166 24.04 10.67 -4.43
CA VAL A 166 24.40 9.75 -3.34
C VAL A 166 25.85 9.28 -3.56
N THR A 167 26.71 9.46 -2.54
CA THR A 167 28.09 8.98 -2.56
C THR A 167 28.26 7.74 -1.68
N GLU A 168 29.37 7.02 -1.87
CA GLU A 168 29.74 5.91 -0.99
C GLU A 168 29.88 6.35 0.47
N GLU A 169 30.35 7.58 0.71
CA GLU A 169 30.49 8.17 2.05
C GLU A 169 29.12 8.38 2.70
N HIS A 170 28.15 8.98 1.99
CA HIS A 170 26.76 9.12 2.48
C HIS A 170 26.12 7.76 2.80
N ALA A 171 26.35 6.77 1.94
CA ALA A 171 25.84 5.42 2.18
C ALA A 171 26.48 4.78 3.43
N ALA A 172 27.79 4.94 3.60
CA ALA A 172 28.50 4.42 4.78
C ALA A 172 28.04 5.10 6.07
N GLU A 173 27.84 6.44 6.07
CA GLU A 173 27.32 7.17 7.23
C GLU A 173 25.91 6.72 7.63
N MET A 174 25.06 6.38 6.67
CA MET A 174 23.72 5.87 6.93
C MET A 174 23.73 4.42 7.43
N ILE A 175 24.60 3.57 6.89
CA ILE A 175 24.63 2.13 7.18
C ILE A 175 25.37 1.81 8.49
N ALA A 176 26.46 2.53 8.81
CA ALA A 176 27.30 2.22 9.97
C ALA A 176 26.54 2.18 11.32
N PRO A 177 25.61 3.09 11.65
CA PRO A 177 24.81 2.98 12.86
C PRO A 177 23.91 1.74 12.86
N LEU A 178 23.33 1.36 11.71
CA LEU A 178 22.48 0.18 11.55
C LEU A 178 23.28 -1.13 11.74
N GLU A 179 24.54 -1.16 11.32
CA GLU A 179 25.44 -2.29 11.55
C GLU A 179 25.83 -2.42 13.02
N ALA A 180 26.01 -1.28 13.71
CA ALA A 180 26.44 -1.25 15.11
C ALA A 180 25.34 -1.69 16.09
N ASP A 181 24.12 -1.18 15.92
CA ASP A 181 22.94 -1.51 16.73
C ASP A 181 21.67 -1.33 15.88
N PHE A 182 21.28 -2.36 15.16
CA PHE A 182 20.17 -2.29 14.21
C PHE A 182 18.87 -1.81 14.88
N PRO A 183 18.38 -2.38 16.01
CA PRO A 183 17.12 -1.95 16.58
C PRO A 183 17.11 -0.48 17.01
N ALA A 184 18.17 -0.02 17.67
CA ALA A 184 18.25 1.36 18.15
C ALA A 184 18.40 2.35 16.98
N ALA A 185 19.28 2.08 16.03
CA ALA A 185 19.48 2.92 14.85
C ALA A 185 18.26 2.96 13.93
N CYS A 186 17.59 1.83 13.75
CA CYS A 186 16.37 1.76 12.93
C CYS A 186 15.23 2.58 13.54
N ARG A 187 15.04 2.55 14.87
CA ARG A 187 14.09 3.44 15.55
C ARG A 187 14.40 4.91 15.33
N GLN A 188 15.67 5.31 15.43
CA GLN A 188 16.09 6.70 15.17
C GLN A 188 15.86 7.09 13.71
N PHE A 189 16.18 6.20 12.78
CA PHE A 189 15.95 6.41 11.35
C PHE A 189 14.46 6.59 11.05
N ALA A 190 13.59 5.72 11.58
CA ALA A 190 12.14 5.86 11.44
C ALA A 190 11.61 7.16 12.08
N ALA A 191 12.07 7.50 13.28
CA ALA A 191 11.68 8.73 13.98
C ALA A 191 12.02 10.00 13.21
N ALA A 192 13.12 10.01 12.45
CA ALA A 192 13.52 11.15 11.62
C ALA A 192 12.61 11.39 10.41
N MET A 193 11.77 10.41 10.06
CA MET A 193 10.83 10.47 8.95
C MET A 193 9.38 10.70 9.38
N ILE A 194 9.13 10.87 10.68
CA ILE A 194 7.82 11.06 11.30
C ILE A 194 7.71 12.50 11.81
N LEU A 195 6.57 13.15 11.57
CA LEU A 195 6.31 14.50 12.09
C LEU A 195 6.05 14.46 13.61
N PRO A 196 6.39 15.55 14.34
CA PRO A 196 6.19 15.62 15.79
C PRO A 196 4.72 15.54 16.23
N ASP A 197 3.78 15.85 15.34
CA ASP A 197 2.33 15.83 15.58
C ASP A 197 1.65 14.55 15.07
N THR A 198 2.40 13.60 14.53
CA THR A 198 1.88 12.26 14.22
C THR A 198 1.38 11.58 15.51
N GLU A 199 0.23 10.90 15.40
CA GLU A 199 -0.37 10.15 16.51
C GLU A 199 0.67 9.26 17.21
N ALA A 200 0.79 9.40 18.54
CA ALA A 200 1.87 8.78 19.31
C ALA A 200 1.90 7.24 19.18
N ASP A 201 0.71 6.60 19.17
CA ASP A 201 0.60 5.15 19.02
C ASP A 201 1.03 4.69 17.62
N LEU A 202 0.74 5.48 16.59
CA LEU A 202 1.18 5.20 15.22
C LEU A 202 2.70 5.37 15.11
N ALA A 203 3.24 6.46 15.64
CA ALA A 203 4.68 6.72 15.62
C ALA A 203 5.47 5.62 16.34
N GLU A 204 5.02 5.18 17.51
CA GLU A 204 5.65 4.07 18.25
C GLU A 204 5.52 2.75 17.48
N TRP A 205 4.33 2.47 16.90
CA TRP A 205 4.14 1.26 16.11
C TRP A 205 5.10 1.20 14.92
N ILE A 206 5.24 2.28 14.15
CA ILE A 206 6.16 2.34 12.99
C ILE A 206 7.60 2.09 13.44
N GLN A 207 8.05 2.80 14.48
CA GLN A 207 9.42 2.66 14.99
C GLN A 207 9.71 1.25 15.51
N ALA A 208 8.76 0.65 16.24
CA ALA A 208 8.90 -0.69 16.79
C ALA A 208 8.88 -1.75 15.68
N ASP A 209 8.00 -1.61 14.71
CA ASP A 209 7.81 -2.55 13.62
C ASP A 209 9.04 -2.58 12.71
N MET A 210 9.51 -1.43 12.24
CA MET A 210 10.71 -1.35 11.41
C MET A 210 11.96 -1.89 12.13
N ALA A 211 12.09 -1.60 13.43
CA ALA A 211 13.21 -2.07 14.24
C ALA A 211 13.17 -3.59 14.54
N ALA A 212 12.03 -4.24 14.33
CA ALA A 212 11.87 -5.69 14.47
C ALA A 212 12.22 -6.48 13.20
N ALA A 213 12.51 -5.80 12.08
CA ALA A 213 12.91 -6.45 10.84
C ALA A 213 14.23 -7.24 11.03
N PRO A 214 14.44 -8.35 10.29
CA PRO A 214 15.72 -9.07 10.31
C PRO A 214 16.87 -8.16 9.83
N ALA A 215 17.84 -7.89 10.71
CA ALA A 215 18.92 -6.94 10.45
C ALA A 215 19.71 -7.27 9.17
N GLU A 216 19.99 -8.56 8.92
CA GLU A 216 20.70 -8.98 7.71
C GLU A 216 19.94 -8.67 6.42
N VAL A 217 18.60 -8.83 6.41
CA VAL A 217 17.73 -8.48 5.30
C VAL A 217 17.74 -6.96 5.08
N ALA A 218 17.49 -6.22 6.15
CA ALA A 218 17.42 -4.76 6.11
C ALA A 218 18.73 -4.13 5.65
N LEU A 219 19.88 -4.60 6.15
CA LEU A 219 21.21 -4.12 5.75
C LEU A 219 21.53 -4.46 4.29
N SER A 220 21.21 -5.68 3.84
CA SER A 220 21.38 -6.06 2.43
C SER A 220 20.52 -5.20 1.51
N ALA A 221 19.24 -5.01 1.86
CA ALA A 221 18.32 -4.15 1.09
C ALA A 221 18.78 -2.69 1.04
N MET A 222 19.25 -2.13 2.17
CA MET A 222 19.75 -0.75 2.23
C MET A 222 20.98 -0.57 1.33
N ARG A 223 21.94 -1.49 1.39
CA ARG A 223 23.11 -1.46 0.49
C ARG A 223 22.70 -1.56 -0.96
N GLY A 224 21.78 -2.46 -1.30
CA GLY A 224 21.24 -2.60 -2.64
C GLY A 224 20.53 -1.34 -3.13
N TYR A 225 19.76 -0.69 -2.26
CA TYR A 225 19.08 0.57 -2.56
C TYR A 225 20.08 1.70 -2.80
N MET A 226 21.07 1.91 -1.91
CA MET A 226 22.10 2.95 -2.09
C MET A 226 22.93 2.72 -3.34
N ALA A 227 23.25 1.48 -3.69
CA ALA A 227 23.97 1.14 -4.89
C ALA A 227 23.27 1.61 -6.18
N GLN A 228 21.93 1.64 -6.22
CA GLN A 228 21.18 2.15 -7.38
C GLN A 228 21.48 3.64 -7.66
N TRP A 229 21.66 4.41 -6.61
CA TRP A 229 21.98 5.84 -6.72
C TRP A 229 23.47 6.08 -7.00
N ILE A 230 24.35 5.41 -6.26
CA ILE A 230 25.82 5.55 -6.40
C ILE A 230 26.28 5.19 -7.81
N THR A 231 25.72 4.14 -8.40
CA THR A 231 26.10 3.67 -9.75
C THR A 231 25.33 4.33 -10.88
N GLY A 232 24.30 5.12 -10.58
CA GLY A 232 23.37 5.68 -11.58
C GLY A 232 22.42 4.63 -12.20
N ALA A 233 22.35 3.42 -11.64
CA ALA A 233 21.49 2.37 -12.16
C ALA A 233 20.00 2.67 -11.94
N GLY A 234 19.65 3.39 -10.85
CA GLY A 234 18.28 3.81 -10.58
C GLY A 234 17.73 4.73 -11.67
N PRO A 235 18.33 5.89 -11.95
CA PRO A 235 17.94 6.74 -13.08
C PRO A 235 17.88 5.99 -14.41
N ALA A 236 18.93 5.22 -14.75
CA ALA A 236 19.01 4.46 -16.00
C ALA A 236 17.85 3.43 -16.15
N LEU A 237 17.39 2.83 -15.05
CA LEU A 237 16.26 1.94 -15.05
C LEU A 237 14.98 2.62 -15.55
N PHE A 238 14.71 3.86 -15.11
CA PHE A 238 13.53 4.61 -15.56
C PHE A 238 13.62 5.04 -17.03
N GLU A 239 14.82 5.28 -17.55
CA GLU A 239 15.04 5.59 -18.98
C GLU A 239 14.62 4.42 -19.91
N GLU A 240 14.71 3.18 -19.42
CA GLU A 240 14.29 1.99 -20.15
C GLU A 240 12.75 1.78 -20.15
N LEU A 241 12.01 2.48 -19.27
CA LEU A 241 10.59 2.25 -19.06
C LEU A 241 9.71 3.22 -19.84
N PRO A 242 8.96 2.78 -20.86
CA PRO A 242 8.07 3.64 -21.64
C PRO A 242 6.72 3.90 -20.90
N LEU A 243 6.74 4.02 -19.59
CA LEU A 243 5.56 4.10 -18.73
C LEU A 243 5.38 5.50 -18.13
N PRO A 244 4.14 5.94 -17.87
CA PRO A 244 3.88 7.11 -17.05
C PRO A 244 4.22 6.80 -15.59
N VAL A 245 4.80 7.79 -14.91
CA VAL A 245 5.13 7.74 -13.48
C VAL A 245 4.45 8.91 -12.78
N VAL A 246 3.78 8.63 -11.68
CA VAL A 246 3.21 9.63 -10.78
C VAL A 246 3.78 9.42 -9.39
N ALA A 247 4.18 10.49 -8.70
CA ALA A 247 4.55 10.43 -7.30
C ALA A 247 3.45 11.04 -6.42
N VAL A 248 3.16 10.42 -5.29
CA VAL A 248 2.33 10.98 -4.20
C VAL A 248 3.24 11.12 -3.00
N CYS A 249 3.68 12.34 -2.71
CA CYS A 249 4.72 12.62 -1.73
C CYS A 249 4.19 13.45 -0.55
N ALA A 250 4.82 13.28 0.60
CA ALA A 250 4.80 14.25 1.68
C ALA A 250 5.59 15.50 1.30
N ASP A 251 5.52 16.53 2.12
CA ASP A 251 6.30 17.76 1.96
C ASP A 251 7.58 17.81 2.84
N LEU A 252 7.98 16.66 3.40
CA LEU A 252 9.23 16.52 4.17
C LEU A 252 10.47 16.80 3.30
N TRP A 253 10.45 16.37 2.06
CA TRP A 253 11.52 16.56 1.09
C TRP A 253 10.96 17.16 -0.20
N PRO A 254 11.69 18.09 -0.83
CA PRO A 254 11.25 18.66 -2.10
C PRO A 254 11.28 17.62 -3.22
N VAL A 255 10.32 17.72 -4.13
CA VAL A 255 10.31 16.93 -5.37
C VAL A 255 10.88 17.74 -6.52
N ASP A 256 11.99 17.28 -7.12
CA ASP A 256 12.50 17.83 -8.35
C ASP A 256 11.88 17.15 -9.58
N ALA A 257 10.73 17.68 -10.00
CA ALA A 257 10.01 17.15 -11.15
C ALA A 257 10.80 17.31 -12.47
N GLU A 258 11.68 18.30 -12.58
CA GLU A 258 12.49 18.48 -13.79
C GLU A 258 13.62 17.44 -13.86
N ALA A 259 14.25 17.12 -12.73
CA ALA A 259 15.20 16.02 -12.62
C ALA A 259 14.55 14.70 -13.07
N ASN A 260 13.39 14.38 -12.49
CA ASN A 260 12.68 13.15 -12.80
C ASN A 260 12.25 13.05 -14.27
N ARG A 261 11.79 14.15 -14.88
CA ARG A 261 11.43 14.18 -16.32
C ARG A 261 12.60 14.00 -17.28
N ARG A 262 13.86 14.14 -16.82
CA ARG A 262 15.04 13.81 -17.65
C ARG A 262 15.19 12.31 -17.86
N HIS A 263 14.72 11.51 -16.90
CA HIS A 263 14.89 10.05 -16.88
C HIS A 263 13.58 9.29 -17.15
N MET A 264 12.44 9.95 -17.03
CA MET A 264 11.13 9.30 -17.17
C MET A 264 10.40 9.83 -18.41
N ARG A 265 9.69 8.96 -19.11
CA ARG A 265 8.83 9.35 -20.23
C ARG A 265 7.84 10.45 -19.89
N SER A 266 7.23 10.35 -18.71
CA SER A 266 6.44 11.41 -18.09
C SER A 266 6.51 11.26 -16.57
N PHE A 267 6.51 12.38 -15.87
CA PHE A 267 6.49 12.42 -14.41
C PHE A 267 5.59 13.56 -13.93
N GLU A 268 4.67 13.23 -13.03
CA GLU A 268 3.85 14.18 -12.30
C GLU A 268 3.94 13.89 -10.81
N ALA A 269 3.78 14.92 -9.97
CA ALA A 269 3.80 14.78 -8.52
C ALA A 269 2.60 15.44 -7.87
N ILE A 270 2.01 14.76 -6.89
CA ILE A 270 0.99 15.26 -5.98
C ILE A 270 1.65 15.34 -4.60
N VAL A 271 1.76 16.55 -4.05
CA VAL A 271 2.39 16.76 -2.74
C VAL A 271 1.32 17.03 -1.70
N LEU A 272 1.33 16.28 -0.61
CA LEU A 272 0.43 16.40 0.53
C LEU A 272 1.11 17.19 1.65
N GLU A 273 0.85 18.50 1.71
CA GLU A 273 1.41 19.38 2.73
C GLU A 273 1.07 18.92 4.16
N GLY A 274 2.01 19.05 5.09
CA GLY A 274 1.83 18.67 6.49
C GLY A 274 1.61 17.18 6.68
N THR A 275 2.29 16.35 5.90
CA THR A 275 2.33 14.89 6.08
C THR A 275 3.77 14.41 6.19
N ASP A 276 3.95 13.21 6.72
CA ASP A 276 5.26 12.56 6.85
C ASP A 276 5.45 11.40 5.86
N HIS A 277 6.59 10.73 6.00
CA HIS A 277 6.96 9.61 5.12
C HIS A 277 5.92 8.48 5.08
N PHE A 278 5.11 8.36 6.14
CA PHE A 278 4.08 7.34 6.28
C PHE A 278 2.67 7.91 6.03
N LEU A 279 2.55 8.84 5.07
CA LEU A 279 1.33 9.56 4.73
C LEU A 279 0.12 8.65 4.47
N MET A 280 0.34 7.41 4.00
CA MET A 280 -0.71 6.42 3.78
C MET A 280 -1.34 5.91 5.08
N LEU A 281 -0.63 6.07 6.22
CA LEU A 281 -1.10 5.74 7.56
C LEU A 281 -1.49 6.97 8.36
N GLY A 282 -0.68 8.04 8.29
CA GLY A 282 -0.89 9.27 9.06
C GLY A 282 -2.03 10.15 8.55
N ALA A 283 -2.32 10.11 7.25
CA ALA A 283 -3.36 10.92 6.62
C ALA A 283 -4.18 10.11 5.58
N PRO A 284 -4.80 8.97 5.97
CA PRO A 284 -5.31 7.97 5.04
C PRO A 284 -6.36 8.51 4.08
N GLU A 285 -7.30 9.35 4.52
CA GLU A 285 -8.33 9.89 3.62
C GLU A 285 -7.75 10.88 2.59
N ARG A 286 -6.75 11.67 2.99
CA ARG A 286 -6.06 12.59 2.07
C ARG A 286 -5.24 11.81 1.07
N PHE A 287 -4.49 10.82 1.54
CA PHE A 287 -3.69 9.93 0.72
C PHE A 287 -4.55 9.13 -0.26
N ASN A 288 -5.66 8.54 0.18
CA ASN A 288 -6.56 7.77 -0.69
C ASN A 288 -7.10 8.63 -1.84
N ARG A 289 -7.46 9.90 -1.59
CA ARG A 289 -7.87 10.82 -2.66
C ARG A 289 -6.74 11.13 -3.63
N ALA A 290 -5.53 11.37 -3.13
CA ALA A 290 -4.36 11.63 -3.97
C ALA A 290 -3.98 10.40 -4.81
N LEU A 291 -4.09 9.20 -4.24
CA LEU A 291 -3.85 7.97 -4.98
C LEU A 291 -4.93 7.71 -6.04
N ASP A 292 -6.21 8.03 -5.78
CA ASP A 292 -7.27 8.01 -6.79
C ASP A 292 -6.94 8.97 -7.97
N GLU A 293 -6.45 10.17 -7.66
CA GLU A 293 -6.02 11.13 -8.67
C GLU A 293 -4.82 10.61 -9.47
N ALA A 294 -3.82 10.06 -8.80
CA ALA A 294 -2.66 9.45 -9.45
C ALA A 294 -3.03 8.28 -10.38
N ILE A 295 -3.95 7.41 -9.95
CA ILE A 295 -4.50 6.33 -10.79
C ILE A 295 -5.20 6.90 -12.03
N ALA A 296 -5.96 7.98 -11.88
CA ALA A 296 -6.67 8.62 -13.00
C ALA A 296 -5.71 9.31 -14.00
N MET A 297 -4.51 9.72 -13.57
CA MET A 297 -3.48 10.27 -14.44
C MET A 297 -2.80 9.18 -15.30
N ILE A 298 -2.80 7.93 -14.83
CA ILE A 298 -2.30 6.79 -15.59
C ILE A 298 -3.36 6.38 -16.62
N LYS A 299 -3.27 6.99 -17.79
CA LYS A 299 -4.21 6.69 -18.89
C LYS A 299 -3.84 5.37 -19.54
N PRO A 300 -4.85 4.54 -19.91
CA PRO A 300 -4.64 3.32 -20.66
C PRO A 300 -4.07 3.57 -22.06
#